data_ac1396b68b12481216eca6eeabc67800
#
_entry.id   ac1396b68b12481216eca6eeabc67800
#
_cell.length_a   1.000
_cell.length_b   1.000
_cell.length_c   1.000
_cell.angle_alpha   90.00
_cell.angle_beta   90.00
_cell.angle_gamma   90.00
#
_symmetry.space_group_name_H-M   'P 1'
#
loop_
_entity.id
_entity.type
_entity.pdbx_description
1 polymer ?
#
loop_
_entity_poly.entity_id
_entity_poly.type
_entity_poly.pdbx_seq_one_letter_code
_entity_poly.pdbx_strand_id
1 'polypeptide(L)'
;MFNIPITKPDLGEEEKQLISQVIESGWVSQGPKVAEFEEIFARYVGARHAVATTSCTTALHAALSVSGIGPGDEVIVPSLSFIATANSVLYCGATPVFVDVDPETCNIDVQKIEETVTRKTRAIMPVHQMGLPADLDPIKKIAEKNKLLIIEDAACAIGSAYENTKIGGHGNIACFSFHPRKIITTGEGGMITADDPTIAERLRRFRHHGMSVSDIERHMANSVIIETYPELGYNYRMTDMQAAMGIGQMKKLSFLLDARKQMARMYDNELGKIPHIRIPQVPSYARHNYQSYWIELLASAPVDRNTLMAKLLEKGIATRRGIMAIHRELCYQAYAGIYLPNTDRLTDNTLLLPLYPALSAEEQTFIINSIKEIFKQ
;
A
#
# COMPACT_ATOMS: atom_id res chain seq x y z
N MET A 1 31.65 -9.39 6.52
CA MET A 1 30.33 -9.78 7.06
C MET A 1 29.30 -8.95 6.31
N PHE A 2 28.30 -9.58 5.71
CA PHE A 2 27.24 -8.84 5.01
C PHE A 2 26.45 -7.97 6.01
N ASN A 3 25.96 -6.82 5.54
CA ASN A 3 24.98 -5.99 6.25
C ASN A 3 23.81 -5.75 5.28
N ILE A 4 22.86 -6.70 5.26
CA ILE A 4 21.78 -6.77 4.29
C ILE A 4 20.52 -6.15 4.91
N PRO A 5 20.12 -4.93 4.50
CA PRO A 5 18.89 -4.32 4.99
C PRO A 5 17.66 -5.02 4.43
N ILE A 6 16.49 -4.83 5.07
CA ILE A 6 15.23 -5.40 4.59
C ILE A 6 14.81 -4.81 3.23
N THR A 7 15.17 -3.54 2.97
CA THR A 7 14.91 -2.83 1.73
C THR A 7 15.88 -1.67 1.56
N LYS A 8 16.11 -1.26 0.32
CA LYS A 8 16.90 -0.10 -0.03
C LYS A 8 16.22 0.59 -1.23
N PRO A 9 15.84 1.87 -1.12
CA PRO A 9 15.32 2.63 -2.25
C PRO A 9 16.34 2.74 -3.37
N ASP A 10 15.89 2.65 -4.60
CA ASP A 10 16.72 2.89 -5.79
C ASP A 10 16.60 4.36 -6.20
N LEU A 11 17.55 5.17 -5.76
CA LEU A 11 17.63 6.60 -6.04
C LEU A 11 18.95 6.90 -6.75
N GLY A 12 18.90 7.81 -7.72
CA GLY A 12 20.07 8.10 -8.53
C GLY A 12 20.11 9.53 -9.07
N GLU A 13 20.80 9.68 -10.18
CA GLU A 13 21.05 11.00 -10.79
C GLU A 13 19.77 11.61 -11.37
N GLU A 14 18.87 10.80 -11.91
CA GLU A 14 17.58 11.26 -12.44
C GLU A 14 16.77 12.04 -11.40
N GLU A 15 16.61 11.47 -10.19
CA GLU A 15 15.87 12.15 -9.13
C GLU A 15 16.57 13.42 -8.66
N LYS A 16 17.91 13.42 -8.57
CA LYS A 16 18.68 14.62 -8.20
C LYS A 16 18.47 15.76 -9.18
N GLN A 17 18.55 15.48 -10.49
CA GLN A 17 18.36 16.48 -11.54
C GLN A 17 16.94 17.06 -11.51
N LEU A 18 15.91 16.21 -11.37
CA LEU A 18 14.53 16.68 -11.33
C LEU A 18 14.25 17.54 -10.08
N ILE A 19 14.81 17.19 -8.93
CA ILE A 19 14.68 17.99 -7.70
C ILE A 19 15.44 19.32 -7.85
N SER A 20 16.64 19.32 -8.45
CA SER A 20 17.40 20.54 -8.70
C SER A 20 16.61 21.54 -9.57
N GLN A 21 15.95 21.06 -10.62
CA GLN A 21 15.07 21.88 -11.47
C GLN A 21 13.93 22.53 -10.67
N VAL A 22 13.35 21.82 -9.70
CA VAL A 22 12.32 22.36 -8.82
C VAL A 22 12.87 23.49 -7.95
N ILE A 23 14.06 23.30 -7.37
CA ILE A 23 14.72 24.32 -6.55
C ILE A 23 15.03 25.56 -7.41
N GLU A 24 15.57 25.38 -8.59
CA GLU A 24 15.90 26.45 -9.54
C GLU A 24 14.66 27.23 -10.00
N SER A 25 13.51 26.56 -10.15
CA SER A 25 12.24 27.20 -10.51
C SER A 25 11.65 28.08 -9.38
N GLY A 26 12.04 27.81 -8.14
CA GLY A 26 11.46 28.43 -6.96
C GLY A 26 10.06 27.92 -6.57
N TRP A 27 9.47 27.01 -7.37
CA TRP A 27 8.14 26.44 -7.08
C TRP A 27 8.26 25.16 -6.24
N VAL A 28 8.50 25.30 -4.95
CA VAL A 28 8.82 24.20 -4.04
C VAL A 28 7.60 23.54 -3.38
N SER A 29 6.44 24.22 -3.38
CA SER A 29 5.17 23.71 -2.85
C SER A 29 4.42 22.91 -3.91
N GLN A 30 3.11 22.66 -3.73
CA GLN A 30 2.28 22.01 -4.74
C GLN A 30 2.20 22.89 -6.01
N GLY A 31 2.57 22.33 -7.15
CA GLY A 31 2.65 23.06 -8.40
C GLY A 31 2.65 22.16 -9.64
N PRO A 32 3.36 22.58 -10.72
CA PRO A 32 3.38 21.88 -12.01
C PRO A 32 3.92 20.45 -11.93
N LYS A 33 4.89 20.15 -11.06
CA LYS A 33 5.44 18.79 -10.91
C LYS A 33 4.44 17.83 -10.27
N VAL A 34 3.63 18.31 -9.35
CA VAL A 34 2.54 17.51 -8.80
C VAL A 34 1.52 17.17 -9.89
N ALA A 35 1.13 18.14 -10.71
CA ALA A 35 0.20 17.90 -11.82
C ALA A 35 0.77 16.90 -12.85
N GLU A 36 2.06 17.04 -13.21
CA GLU A 36 2.78 16.11 -14.10
C GLU A 36 2.83 14.69 -13.52
N PHE A 37 3.13 14.57 -12.23
CA PHE A 37 3.20 13.27 -11.55
C PHE A 37 1.82 12.59 -11.50
N GLU A 38 0.76 13.33 -11.18
CA GLU A 38 -0.63 12.85 -11.19
C GLU A 38 -1.02 12.30 -12.58
N GLU A 39 -0.70 13.03 -13.65
CA GLU A 39 -0.99 12.61 -15.02
C GLU A 39 -0.23 11.34 -15.42
N ILE A 40 1.09 11.27 -15.14
CA ILE A 40 1.92 10.10 -15.39
C ILE A 40 1.37 8.88 -14.64
N PHE A 41 1.02 9.06 -13.38
CA PHE A 41 0.51 7.99 -12.54
C PHE A 41 -0.86 7.48 -13.01
N ALA A 42 -1.80 8.37 -13.27
CA ALA A 42 -3.14 8.03 -13.78
C ALA A 42 -3.04 7.23 -15.10
N ARG A 43 -2.22 7.72 -16.03
CA ARG A 43 -1.96 7.03 -17.30
C ARG A 43 -1.32 5.65 -17.11
N TYR A 44 -0.41 5.52 -16.15
CA TYR A 44 0.27 4.24 -15.89
C TYR A 44 -0.69 3.17 -15.36
N VAL A 45 -1.58 3.50 -14.43
CA VAL A 45 -2.53 2.52 -13.86
C VAL A 45 -3.79 2.37 -14.72
N GLY A 46 -4.08 3.32 -15.61
CA GLY A 46 -5.28 3.33 -16.47
C GLY A 46 -6.50 3.98 -15.82
N ALA A 47 -6.31 4.83 -14.78
CA ALA A 47 -7.35 5.63 -14.17
C ALA A 47 -7.58 6.94 -14.93
N ARG A 48 -8.77 7.53 -14.81
CA ARG A 48 -9.08 8.86 -15.40
C ARG A 48 -8.42 10.00 -14.64
N HIS A 49 -8.33 9.87 -13.31
CA HIS A 49 -7.78 10.91 -12.43
C HIS A 49 -6.86 10.30 -11.39
N ALA A 50 -5.81 11.05 -11.04
CA ALA A 50 -5.01 10.81 -9.87
C ALA A 50 -4.90 12.10 -9.05
N VAL A 51 -4.79 11.98 -7.73
CA VAL A 51 -4.67 13.10 -6.79
C VAL A 51 -3.59 12.76 -5.77
N ALA A 52 -2.47 13.47 -5.82
CA ALA A 52 -1.34 13.26 -4.93
C ALA A 52 -1.62 13.82 -3.52
N THR A 53 -1.11 13.13 -2.51
CA THR A 53 -1.24 13.50 -1.09
C THR A 53 0.07 13.32 -0.35
N THR A 54 0.14 13.80 0.90
CA THR A 54 1.36 13.72 1.73
C THR A 54 1.73 12.30 2.16
N SER A 55 0.79 11.36 2.16
CA SER A 55 0.99 9.95 2.51
C SER A 55 -0.20 9.09 2.07
N CYS A 56 -0.05 7.77 2.03
CA CYS A 56 -1.18 6.87 1.81
C CYS A 56 -2.22 6.96 2.95
N THR A 57 -1.82 7.20 4.17
CA THR A 57 -2.73 7.40 5.31
C THR A 57 -3.67 8.59 5.06
N THR A 58 -3.13 9.71 4.58
CA THR A 58 -3.93 10.89 4.21
C THR A 58 -4.76 10.64 2.95
N ALA A 59 -4.27 9.80 2.02
CA ALA A 59 -5.03 9.36 0.86
C ALA A 59 -6.28 8.55 1.28
N LEU A 60 -6.12 7.55 2.15
CA LEU A 60 -7.23 6.74 2.67
C LEU A 60 -8.25 7.59 3.44
N HIS A 61 -7.79 8.49 4.32
CA HIS A 61 -8.67 9.42 5.03
C HIS A 61 -9.45 10.33 4.06
N ALA A 62 -8.77 10.91 3.08
CA ALA A 62 -9.41 11.76 2.07
C ALA A 62 -10.44 10.98 1.24
N ALA A 63 -10.07 9.77 0.79
CA ALA A 63 -10.96 8.90 0.01
C ALA A 63 -12.25 8.56 0.77
N LEU A 64 -12.14 8.17 2.04
CA LEU A 64 -13.29 7.89 2.91
C LEU A 64 -14.14 9.14 3.13
N SER A 65 -13.52 10.26 3.52
CA SER A 65 -14.22 11.51 3.83
C SER A 65 -14.99 12.07 2.63
N VAL A 66 -14.37 12.15 1.44
CA VAL A 66 -15.07 12.66 0.25
C VAL A 66 -16.14 11.70 -0.26
N SER A 67 -16.07 10.43 0.10
CA SER A 67 -17.10 9.43 -0.17
C SER A 67 -18.27 9.49 0.82
N GLY A 68 -18.24 10.41 1.77
CA GLY A 68 -19.30 10.63 2.73
C GLY A 68 -19.30 9.69 3.94
N ILE A 69 -18.21 8.97 4.16
CA ILE A 69 -18.05 8.09 5.34
C ILE A 69 -17.82 8.97 6.59
N GLY A 70 -18.59 8.70 7.65
CA GLY A 70 -18.56 9.51 8.85
C GLY A 70 -19.10 8.80 10.09
N PRO A 71 -19.42 9.56 11.17
CA PRO A 71 -19.91 9.00 12.43
C PRO A 71 -21.18 8.17 12.24
N GLY A 72 -21.17 6.95 12.80
CA GLY A 72 -22.27 5.99 12.70
C GLY A 72 -22.17 5.01 11.52
N ASP A 73 -21.26 5.24 10.58
CA ASP A 73 -20.99 4.33 9.47
C ASP A 73 -19.98 3.25 9.88
N GLU A 74 -20.03 2.13 9.17
CA GLU A 74 -19.10 1.01 9.31
C GLU A 74 -18.36 0.77 8.00
N VAL A 75 -17.06 0.49 8.10
CA VAL A 75 -16.21 0.11 6.96
C VAL A 75 -15.59 -1.25 7.24
N ILE A 76 -15.84 -2.20 6.34
CA ILE A 76 -15.28 -3.56 6.43
C ILE A 76 -13.82 -3.52 5.97
N VAL A 77 -12.91 -4.02 6.83
CA VAL A 77 -11.46 -4.04 6.61
C VAL A 77 -10.85 -5.38 7.05
N PRO A 78 -9.78 -5.87 6.41
CA PRO A 78 -9.03 -7.01 6.97
C PRO A 78 -8.29 -6.57 8.23
N SER A 79 -8.26 -7.42 9.26
CA SER A 79 -7.47 -7.11 10.45
C SER A 79 -5.97 -7.36 10.26
N LEU A 80 -5.59 -8.23 9.32
CA LEU A 80 -4.19 -8.40 8.90
C LEU A 80 -3.84 -7.26 7.96
N SER A 81 -3.41 -6.12 8.49
CA SER A 81 -2.99 -4.96 7.70
C SER A 81 -2.09 -4.03 8.50
N PHE A 82 -1.47 -3.06 7.80
CA PHE A 82 -0.85 -1.94 8.49
C PHE A 82 -1.94 -1.09 9.16
N ILE A 83 -1.65 -0.61 10.35
CA ILE A 83 -2.63 0.06 11.21
C ILE A 83 -3.35 1.26 10.55
N ALA A 84 -2.71 1.90 9.54
CA ALA A 84 -3.28 3.03 8.83
C ALA A 84 -4.61 2.72 8.12
N THR A 85 -4.82 1.46 7.69
CA THR A 85 -6.08 1.00 7.08
C THR A 85 -7.26 1.26 8.02
N ALA A 86 -7.18 0.82 9.27
CA ALA A 86 -8.24 1.03 10.26
C ALA A 86 -8.21 2.45 10.86
N ASN A 87 -7.02 3.05 11.07
CA ASN A 87 -6.91 4.41 11.58
C ASN A 87 -7.63 5.41 10.67
N SER A 88 -7.54 5.25 9.34
CA SER A 88 -8.22 6.15 8.40
C SER A 88 -9.74 6.13 8.54
N VAL A 89 -10.31 4.98 8.90
CA VAL A 89 -11.75 4.84 9.21
C VAL A 89 -12.09 5.61 10.49
N LEU A 90 -11.27 5.42 11.54
CA LEU A 90 -11.47 6.15 12.81
C LEU A 90 -11.30 7.65 12.66
N TYR A 91 -10.41 8.13 11.77
CA TYR A 91 -10.24 9.56 11.50
C TYR A 91 -11.51 10.20 10.93
N CYS A 92 -12.33 9.43 10.21
CA CYS A 92 -13.65 9.86 9.74
C CYS A 92 -14.74 9.79 10.83
N GLY A 93 -14.43 9.29 12.03
CA GLY A 93 -15.43 9.00 13.08
C GLY A 93 -16.26 7.76 12.81
N ALA A 94 -15.95 6.99 11.79
CA ALA A 94 -16.59 5.73 11.44
C ALA A 94 -15.98 4.55 12.22
N THR A 95 -16.62 3.38 12.14
CA THR A 95 -16.20 2.17 12.86
C THR A 95 -15.59 1.16 11.89
N PRO A 96 -14.33 0.70 12.08
CA PRO A 96 -13.80 -0.41 11.32
C PRO A 96 -14.45 -1.73 11.78
N VAL A 97 -14.92 -2.54 10.82
CA VAL A 97 -15.42 -3.89 11.05
C VAL A 97 -14.36 -4.86 10.53
N PHE A 98 -13.72 -5.57 11.46
CA PHE A 98 -12.61 -6.47 11.10
C PHE A 98 -13.10 -7.81 10.58
N VAL A 99 -12.52 -8.24 9.46
CA VAL A 99 -12.73 -9.53 8.83
C VAL A 99 -11.41 -10.30 8.79
N ASP A 100 -11.48 -11.62 8.90
CA ASP A 100 -10.34 -12.51 8.76
C ASP A 100 -9.82 -12.52 7.31
N VAL A 101 -8.68 -13.10 7.11
CA VAL A 101 -8.03 -13.19 5.80
C VAL A 101 -8.02 -14.64 5.29
N ASP A 102 -7.96 -14.75 3.97
CA ASP A 102 -7.64 -16.00 3.32
C ASP A 102 -6.19 -16.40 3.64
N PRO A 103 -5.95 -17.62 4.13
CA PRO A 103 -4.64 -18.02 4.61
C PRO A 103 -3.60 -18.18 3.51
N GLU A 104 -3.98 -18.35 2.25
CA GLU A 104 -3.05 -18.55 1.13
C GLU A 104 -2.57 -17.22 0.56
N THR A 105 -3.47 -16.24 0.49
CA THR A 105 -3.21 -14.94 -0.13
C THR A 105 -2.89 -13.82 0.87
N CYS A 106 -3.21 -14.00 2.15
CA CYS A 106 -3.19 -12.98 3.20
C CYS A 106 -4.13 -11.79 2.92
N ASN A 107 -4.94 -11.85 1.87
CA ASN A 107 -5.95 -10.85 1.55
C ASN A 107 -7.25 -11.14 2.31
N ILE A 108 -8.16 -10.14 2.35
CA ILE A 108 -9.45 -10.29 3.01
C ILE A 108 -10.19 -11.55 2.52
N ASP A 109 -10.69 -12.36 3.43
CA ASP A 109 -11.49 -13.54 3.10
C ASP A 109 -12.88 -13.10 2.62
N VAL A 110 -13.09 -13.21 1.32
CA VAL A 110 -14.32 -12.76 0.66
C VAL A 110 -15.55 -13.48 1.21
N GLN A 111 -15.42 -14.75 1.61
CA GLN A 111 -16.53 -15.53 2.16
C GLN A 111 -16.99 -14.98 3.52
N LYS A 112 -16.13 -14.27 4.22
CA LYS A 112 -16.42 -13.66 5.53
C LYS A 112 -17.02 -12.25 5.43
N ILE A 113 -16.92 -11.59 4.28
CA ILE A 113 -17.40 -10.21 4.13
C ILE A 113 -18.91 -10.13 4.29
N GLU A 114 -19.67 -10.99 3.60
CA GLU A 114 -21.12 -10.88 3.54
C GLU A 114 -21.78 -11.07 4.92
N GLU A 115 -21.20 -11.91 5.77
CA GLU A 115 -21.67 -12.17 7.13
C GLU A 115 -21.53 -10.96 8.06
N THR A 116 -20.63 -10.02 7.74
CA THR A 116 -20.34 -8.83 8.55
C THR A 116 -21.11 -7.58 8.10
N VAL A 117 -21.82 -7.67 6.96
CA VAL A 117 -22.59 -6.53 6.43
C VAL A 117 -23.76 -6.22 7.35
N THR A 118 -23.86 -4.97 7.79
CA THR A 118 -24.97 -4.43 8.58
C THR A 118 -25.68 -3.28 7.86
N ARG A 119 -26.74 -2.75 8.46
CA ARG A 119 -27.40 -1.53 7.93
C ARG A 119 -26.53 -0.27 8.01
N LYS A 120 -25.45 -0.30 8.80
CA LYS A 120 -24.49 0.80 8.97
C LYS A 120 -23.30 0.68 8.02
N THR A 121 -23.09 -0.49 7.42
CA THR A 121 -21.98 -0.70 6.49
C THR A 121 -22.16 0.20 5.28
N ARG A 122 -21.10 0.93 4.92
CA ARG A 122 -21.04 1.86 3.77
C ARG A 122 -19.96 1.51 2.76
N ALA A 123 -18.88 0.89 3.21
CA ALA A 123 -17.76 0.56 2.33
C ALA A 123 -17.10 -0.76 2.73
N ILE A 124 -16.46 -1.37 1.73
CA ILE A 124 -15.47 -2.42 1.89
C ILE A 124 -14.13 -1.82 1.49
N MET A 125 -13.11 -1.97 2.35
CA MET A 125 -11.75 -1.53 2.07
C MET A 125 -10.83 -2.75 1.99
N PRO A 126 -10.76 -3.43 0.84
CA PRO A 126 -9.78 -4.49 0.64
C PRO A 126 -8.37 -3.90 0.65
N VAL A 127 -7.42 -4.69 1.14
CA VAL A 127 -5.99 -4.35 1.10
C VAL A 127 -5.31 -5.30 0.14
N HIS A 128 -4.47 -4.79 -0.75
CA HIS A 128 -3.64 -5.61 -1.64
C HIS A 128 -2.35 -5.99 -0.91
N GLN A 129 -2.43 -7.04 -0.11
CA GLN A 129 -1.39 -7.39 0.85
C GLN A 129 -0.06 -7.70 0.19
N MET A 130 1.00 -6.99 0.65
CA MET A 130 2.37 -7.15 0.16
C MET A 130 2.52 -7.00 -1.36
N GLY A 131 1.49 -6.44 -2.02
CA GLY A 131 1.42 -6.25 -3.46
C GLY A 131 0.68 -7.35 -4.22
N LEU A 132 0.10 -8.33 -3.53
CA LEU A 132 -0.81 -9.30 -4.14
C LEU A 132 -2.23 -8.71 -4.20
N PRO A 133 -2.85 -8.59 -5.38
CA PRO A 133 -4.23 -8.13 -5.50
C PRO A 133 -5.22 -8.96 -4.69
N ALA A 134 -6.13 -8.32 -3.97
CA ALA A 134 -7.30 -8.98 -3.43
C ALA A 134 -8.21 -9.46 -4.58
N ASP A 135 -9.02 -10.48 -4.32
CA ASP A 135 -9.99 -10.99 -5.32
C ASP A 135 -11.15 -10.00 -5.47
N LEU A 136 -11.05 -9.13 -6.48
CA LEU A 136 -11.97 -7.98 -6.64
C LEU A 136 -13.34 -8.36 -7.16
N ASP A 137 -13.47 -9.38 -8.00
CA ASP A 137 -14.76 -9.71 -8.63
C ASP A 137 -15.83 -10.16 -7.62
N PRO A 138 -15.55 -11.07 -6.68
CA PRO A 138 -16.52 -11.41 -5.65
C PRO A 138 -16.76 -10.23 -4.67
N ILE A 139 -15.72 -9.42 -4.37
CA ILE A 139 -15.90 -8.20 -3.55
C ILE A 139 -16.88 -7.23 -4.25
N LYS A 140 -16.72 -7.00 -5.56
CA LYS A 140 -17.63 -6.17 -6.36
C LYS A 140 -19.08 -6.68 -6.31
N LYS A 141 -19.29 -7.98 -6.47
CA LYS A 141 -20.62 -8.58 -6.38
C LYS A 141 -21.30 -8.33 -5.02
N ILE A 142 -20.55 -8.47 -3.93
CA ILE A 142 -21.04 -8.18 -2.57
C ILE A 142 -21.35 -6.70 -2.41
N ALA A 143 -20.47 -5.82 -2.90
CA ALA A 143 -20.63 -4.38 -2.83
C ALA A 143 -21.87 -3.92 -3.64
N GLU A 144 -22.06 -4.39 -4.85
CA GLU A 144 -23.23 -4.09 -5.69
C GLU A 144 -24.53 -4.55 -5.04
N LYS A 145 -24.59 -5.80 -4.53
CA LYS A 145 -25.76 -6.35 -3.85
C LYS A 145 -26.18 -5.51 -2.65
N ASN A 146 -25.22 -4.97 -1.91
CA ASN A 146 -25.46 -4.25 -0.65
C ASN A 146 -25.33 -2.71 -0.83
N LYS A 147 -25.10 -2.21 -2.05
CA LYS A 147 -24.89 -0.78 -2.37
C LYS A 147 -23.74 -0.16 -1.55
N LEU A 148 -22.65 -0.90 -1.42
CA LEU A 148 -21.45 -0.47 -0.71
C LEU A 148 -20.42 0.14 -1.67
N LEU A 149 -19.60 1.04 -1.17
CA LEU A 149 -18.43 1.56 -1.86
C LEU A 149 -17.26 0.56 -1.72
N ILE A 150 -16.37 0.58 -2.72
CA ILE A 150 -15.08 -0.10 -2.63
C ILE A 150 -13.99 0.98 -2.63
N ILE A 151 -13.17 0.99 -1.58
CA ILE A 151 -12.00 1.87 -1.47
C ILE A 151 -10.79 0.96 -1.24
N GLU A 152 -9.93 0.85 -2.25
CA GLU A 152 -8.81 -0.08 -2.23
C GLU A 152 -7.61 0.52 -1.48
N ASP A 153 -7.15 -0.14 -0.41
CA ASP A 153 -5.82 0.15 0.16
C ASP A 153 -4.77 -0.54 -0.73
N ALA A 154 -4.31 0.23 -1.69
CA ALA A 154 -3.31 -0.16 -2.68
C ALA A 154 -1.89 0.29 -2.31
N ALA A 155 -1.63 0.56 -0.99
CA ALA A 155 -0.34 1.06 -0.51
C ALA A 155 0.87 0.25 -0.97
N CYS A 156 0.67 -1.02 -1.29
CA CYS A 156 1.70 -1.95 -1.75
C CYS A 156 1.56 -2.35 -3.22
N ALA A 157 0.58 -1.82 -3.98
CA ALA A 157 0.10 -2.46 -5.20
C ALA A 157 0.48 -1.77 -6.52
N ILE A 158 1.38 -0.77 -6.50
CA ILE A 158 1.82 -0.17 -7.76
C ILE A 158 2.42 -1.23 -8.69
N GLY A 159 1.91 -1.31 -9.92
CA GLY A 159 2.34 -2.30 -10.92
C GLY A 159 1.74 -3.71 -10.75
N SER A 160 0.99 -3.97 -9.68
CA SER A 160 0.17 -5.18 -9.57
C SER A 160 -1.04 -5.08 -10.49
N ALA A 161 -1.56 -6.23 -10.92
CA ALA A 161 -2.78 -6.28 -11.71
C ALA A 161 -3.70 -7.41 -11.24
N TYR A 162 -4.99 -7.13 -11.27
CA TYR A 162 -6.06 -8.09 -11.14
C TYR A 162 -6.58 -8.36 -12.55
N GLU A 163 -6.63 -9.64 -12.93
CA GLU A 163 -6.87 -10.03 -14.30
C GLU A 163 -5.88 -9.31 -15.25
N ASN A 164 -6.35 -8.52 -16.18
CA ASN A 164 -5.52 -7.77 -17.14
C ASN A 164 -5.43 -6.26 -16.84
N THR A 165 -6.07 -5.79 -15.75
CA THR A 165 -6.13 -4.39 -15.38
C THR A 165 -5.23 -4.11 -14.18
N LYS A 166 -4.39 -3.09 -14.25
CA LYS A 166 -3.57 -2.68 -13.10
C LYS A 166 -4.45 -2.19 -11.96
N ILE A 167 -4.03 -2.47 -10.72
CA ILE A 167 -4.66 -1.90 -9.54
C ILE A 167 -4.66 -0.38 -9.65
N GLY A 168 -5.80 0.23 -9.36
CA GLY A 168 -6.07 1.65 -9.55
C GLY A 168 -6.80 2.00 -10.86
N GLY A 169 -6.91 1.06 -11.82
CA GLY A 169 -7.62 1.23 -13.08
C GLY A 169 -8.96 0.47 -13.17
N HIS A 170 -9.50 -0.01 -12.04
CA HIS A 170 -10.75 -0.80 -12.01
C HIS A 170 -12.02 0.04 -11.80
N GLY A 171 -11.91 1.37 -11.77
CA GLY A 171 -13.02 2.28 -11.51
C GLY A 171 -13.33 2.53 -10.05
N ASN A 172 -12.73 1.77 -9.12
CA ASN A 172 -12.81 2.03 -7.69
C ASN A 172 -11.86 3.17 -7.29
N ILE A 173 -12.07 3.73 -6.10
CA ILE A 173 -11.06 4.62 -5.50
C ILE A 173 -9.93 3.74 -4.95
N ALA A 174 -8.68 4.00 -5.36
CA ALA A 174 -7.53 3.26 -4.85
C ALA A 174 -6.44 4.21 -4.31
N CYS A 175 -5.85 3.85 -3.16
CA CYS A 175 -4.91 4.68 -2.42
C CYS A 175 -3.52 4.03 -2.36
N PHE A 176 -2.50 4.71 -2.89
CA PHE A 176 -1.13 4.23 -3.02
C PHE A 176 -0.18 4.94 -2.06
N SER A 177 0.96 4.30 -1.75
CA SER A 177 2.00 4.83 -0.87
C SER A 177 3.34 4.97 -1.59
N PHE A 178 4.04 6.05 -1.31
CA PHE A 178 5.40 6.30 -1.76
C PHE A 178 6.41 6.43 -0.60
N HIS A 179 6.13 5.77 0.52
CA HIS A 179 7.08 5.62 1.62
C HIS A 179 8.35 4.88 1.15
N PRO A 180 9.57 5.13 1.71
CA PRO A 180 10.84 4.53 1.25
C PRO A 180 10.89 3.00 1.20
N ARG A 181 10.00 2.32 1.91
CA ARG A 181 9.85 0.86 1.84
C ARG A 181 9.01 0.34 0.68
N LYS A 182 8.41 1.23 -0.10
CA LYS A 182 7.61 0.85 -1.26
C LYS A 182 8.49 0.66 -2.51
N ILE A 183 7.89 0.18 -3.59
CA ILE A 183 8.61 -0.08 -4.85
C ILE A 183 9.20 1.21 -5.42
N ILE A 184 8.42 2.28 -5.37
CA ILE A 184 8.86 3.65 -5.66
C ILE A 184 8.67 4.53 -4.44
N THR A 185 9.45 5.59 -4.33
CA THR A 185 9.37 6.51 -3.20
C THR A 185 9.47 7.97 -3.59
N THR A 186 8.82 8.82 -2.80
CA THR A 186 8.98 10.27 -2.79
C THR A 186 9.50 10.79 -1.43
N GLY A 187 10.12 9.88 -0.62
CA GLY A 187 10.42 10.10 0.79
C GLY A 187 9.18 9.84 1.63
N GLU A 188 8.20 10.70 1.59
CA GLU A 188 6.83 10.47 2.01
C GLU A 188 5.90 10.90 0.88
N GLY A 189 4.76 10.20 0.72
CA GLY A 189 3.79 10.52 -0.32
C GLY A 189 2.71 9.47 -0.46
N GLY A 190 1.62 9.87 -1.11
CA GLY A 190 0.52 9.01 -1.49
C GLY A 190 -0.13 9.49 -2.78
N MET A 191 -0.97 8.63 -3.36
CA MET A 191 -1.76 8.94 -4.55
C MET A 191 -3.12 8.30 -4.41
N ILE A 192 -4.17 9.02 -4.81
CA ILE A 192 -5.53 8.49 -4.91
C ILE A 192 -5.88 8.43 -6.39
N THR A 193 -6.39 7.30 -6.87
CA THR A 193 -6.96 7.20 -8.22
C THR A 193 -8.47 7.11 -8.15
N ALA A 194 -9.16 7.73 -9.10
CA ALA A 194 -10.61 7.70 -9.24
C ALA A 194 -11.02 7.98 -10.69
N ASP A 195 -12.16 7.43 -11.11
CA ASP A 195 -12.71 7.68 -12.44
C ASP A 195 -13.84 8.73 -12.44
N ASP A 196 -14.46 8.99 -11.28
CA ASP A 196 -15.46 10.03 -11.14
C ASP A 196 -14.81 11.42 -11.02
N PRO A 197 -15.05 12.34 -11.98
CA PRO A 197 -14.47 13.68 -11.94
C PRO A 197 -14.93 14.49 -10.72
N THR A 198 -16.14 14.25 -10.21
CA THR A 198 -16.67 14.95 -9.02
C THR A 198 -15.89 14.55 -7.77
N ILE A 199 -15.59 13.24 -7.63
CA ILE A 199 -14.75 12.74 -6.54
C ILE A 199 -13.33 13.30 -6.66
N ALA A 200 -12.75 13.29 -7.86
CA ALA A 200 -11.41 13.83 -8.08
C ALA A 200 -11.31 15.32 -7.74
N GLU A 201 -12.30 16.12 -8.10
CA GLU A 201 -12.35 17.54 -7.75
C GLU A 201 -12.47 17.75 -6.24
N ARG A 202 -13.37 17.03 -5.57
CA ARG A 202 -13.50 17.08 -4.11
C ARG A 202 -12.21 16.67 -3.41
N LEU A 203 -11.50 15.63 -3.88
CA LEU A 203 -10.19 15.23 -3.36
C LEU A 203 -9.16 16.35 -3.49
N ARG A 204 -9.12 17.07 -4.62
CA ARG A 204 -8.22 18.20 -4.81
C ARG A 204 -8.52 19.34 -3.85
N ARG A 205 -9.80 19.66 -3.61
CA ARG A 205 -10.21 20.66 -2.60
C ARG A 205 -9.90 20.17 -1.18
N PHE A 206 -10.25 18.93 -0.86
CA PHE A 206 -10.05 18.35 0.48
C PHE A 206 -8.58 18.41 0.92
N ARG A 207 -7.62 18.05 0.02
CA ARG A 207 -6.19 18.14 0.32
C ARG A 207 -5.66 19.58 0.44
N HIS A 208 -6.43 20.56 0.00
CA HIS A 208 -6.06 21.97 -0.10
C HIS A 208 -7.00 22.86 0.71
N HIS A 209 -7.18 22.54 2.00
CA HIS A 209 -8.01 23.29 2.96
C HIS A 209 -9.50 23.47 2.57
N GLY A 210 -10.01 22.78 1.57
CA GLY A 210 -11.35 23.01 1.03
C GLY A 210 -11.45 24.25 0.14
N MET A 211 -10.33 24.80 -0.33
CA MET A 211 -10.27 26.03 -1.13
C MET A 211 -10.87 25.82 -2.52
N SER A 212 -11.59 26.82 -3.01
CA SER A 212 -12.30 26.80 -4.30
C SER A 212 -11.40 26.93 -5.53
N VAL A 213 -10.17 27.40 -5.37
CA VAL A 213 -9.17 27.60 -6.43
C VAL A 213 -7.87 26.95 -6.09
N SER A 214 -7.15 26.44 -7.10
CA SER A 214 -5.81 25.89 -6.90
C SER A 214 -4.74 26.99 -6.81
N ASP A 215 -3.56 26.64 -6.26
CA ASP A 215 -2.41 27.57 -6.23
C ASP A 215 -1.98 27.94 -7.66
N ILE A 216 -2.03 27.01 -8.62
CA ILE A 216 -1.67 27.27 -10.03
C ILE A 216 -2.64 28.29 -10.64
N GLU A 217 -3.96 28.09 -10.47
CA GLU A 217 -4.98 29.02 -11.00
C GLU A 217 -4.79 30.42 -10.42
N ARG A 218 -4.52 30.54 -9.13
CA ARG A 218 -4.29 31.80 -8.45
C ARG A 218 -3.04 32.53 -8.94
N HIS A 219 -1.93 31.78 -9.16
CA HIS A 219 -0.69 32.36 -9.66
C HIS A 219 -0.74 32.74 -11.16
N MET A 220 -1.53 32.03 -11.96
CA MET A 220 -1.68 32.31 -13.39
C MET A 220 -2.78 33.33 -13.70
N ALA A 221 -3.55 33.76 -12.71
CA ALA A 221 -4.66 34.67 -12.92
C ALA A 221 -4.18 36.09 -13.28
N ASN A 222 -4.79 36.68 -14.29
CA ASN A 222 -4.59 38.08 -14.67
C ASN A 222 -5.50 39.05 -13.91
N SER A 223 -6.30 38.56 -12.96
CA SER A 223 -7.20 39.34 -12.13
C SER A 223 -7.17 38.85 -10.68
N VAL A 224 -7.60 39.71 -9.76
CA VAL A 224 -7.72 39.33 -8.35
C VAL A 224 -8.78 38.24 -8.20
N ILE A 225 -8.37 37.09 -7.68
CA ILE A 225 -9.28 36.00 -7.30
C ILE A 225 -9.44 36.05 -5.79
N ILE A 226 -10.66 36.10 -5.30
CA ILE A 226 -10.99 35.95 -3.89
C ILE A 226 -11.48 34.53 -3.72
N GLU A 227 -10.67 33.72 -3.06
CA GLU A 227 -11.00 32.32 -2.77
C GLU A 227 -12.11 32.19 -1.73
N THR A 228 -12.83 31.08 -1.81
CA THR A 228 -13.82 30.66 -0.82
C THR A 228 -13.52 29.24 -0.34
N TYR A 229 -14.10 28.85 0.78
CA TYR A 229 -13.88 27.54 1.40
C TYR A 229 -15.24 26.82 1.54
N PRO A 230 -15.73 26.19 0.46
CA PRO A 230 -17.08 25.59 0.44
C PRO A 230 -17.21 24.33 1.29
N GLU A 231 -16.12 23.70 1.67
CA GLU A 231 -16.10 22.48 2.50
C GLU A 231 -14.87 22.46 3.42
N LEU A 232 -14.94 21.65 4.49
CA LEU A 232 -13.79 21.41 5.35
C LEU A 232 -12.72 20.65 4.58
N GLY A 233 -11.48 21.13 4.64
CA GLY A 233 -10.34 20.46 4.02
C GLY A 233 -9.12 20.47 4.95
N TYR A 234 -8.06 19.81 4.46
CA TYR A 234 -6.82 19.59 5.21
C TYR A 234 -5.62 20.06 4.40
N ASN A 235 -4.46 20.18 5.04
CA ASN A 235 -3.21 20.38 4.34
C ASN A 235 -2.55 19.02 4.05
N TYR A 236 -2.99 18.35 2.98
CA TYR A 236 -2.44 17.08 2.51
C TYR A 236 -1.73 17.21 1.16
N ARG A 237 -1.27 18.44 0.84
CA ARG A 237 -0.58 18.74 -0.42
C ARG A 237 0.79 18.07 -0.48
N MET A 238 1.06 17.32 -1.55
CA MET A 238 2.40 16.91 -1.94
C MET A 238 3.17 18.13 -2.46
N THR A 239 4.46 18.20 -2.19
CA THR A 239 5.35 19.24 -2.74
C THR A 239 5.85 18.87 -4.13
N ASP A 240 6.21 19.88 -4.95
CA ASP A 240 6.82 19.63 -6.25
C ASP A 240 8.18 18.91 -6.14
N MET A 241 8.92 19.08 -5.05
CA MET A 241 10.14 18.31 -4.79
C MET A 241 9.87 16.81 -4.65
N GLN A 242 8.81 16.44 -3.91
CA GLN A 242 8.38 15.04 -3.78
C GLN A 242 7.87 14.49 -5.11
N ALA A 243 7.07 15.28 -5.84
CA ALA A 243 6.54 14.89 -7.14
C ALA A 243 7.65 14.70 -8.18
N ALA A 244 8.67 15.58 -8.20
CA ALA A 244 9.84 15.45 -9.07
C ALA A 244 10.58 14.12 -8.83
N MET A 245 10.80 13.76 -7.55
CA MET A 245 11.32 12.43 -7.20
C MET A 245 10.42 11.32 -7.75
N GLY A 246 9.11 11.42 -7.55
CA GLY A 246 8.12 10.46 -8.05
C GLY A 246 8.15 10.27 -9.55
N ILE A 247 8.31 11.36 -10.32
CA ILE A 247 8.46 11.32 -11.79
C ILE A 247 9.69 10.51 -12.18
N GLY A 248 10.85 10.75 -11.55
CA GLY A 248 12.06 9.98 -11.76
C GLY A 248 11.86 8.49 -11.46
N GLN A 249 11.20 8.18 -10.35
CA GLN A 249 10.88 6.81 -9.95
C GLN A 249 9.94 6.11 -10.95
N MET A 250 8.95 6.80 -11.51
CA MET A 250 8.04 6.24 -12.51
C MET A 250 8.76 5.83 -13.79
N LYS A 251 9.80 6.54 -14.20
CA LYS A 251 10.58 6.22 -15.41
C LYS A 251 11.27 4.86 -15.31
N LYS A 252 11.68 4.44 -14.12
CA LYS A 252 12.36 3.16 -13.88
C LYS A 252 11.48 2.08 -13.26
N LEU A 253 10.18 2.33 -13.10
CA LEU A 253 9.26 1.40 -12.43
C LEU A 253 9.25 0.01 -13.05
N SER A 254 9.29 -0.11 -14.39
CA SER A 254 9.34 -1.43 -15.06
C SER A 254 10.57 -2.22 -14.62
N PHE A 255 11.74 -1.62 -14.63
CA PHE A 255 12.98 -2.23 -14.15
C PHE A 255 12.87 -2.69 -12.69
N LEU A 256 12.31 -1.84 -11.81
CA LEU A 256 12.14 -2.16 -10.39
C LEU A 256 11.22 -3.37 -10.17
N LEU A 257 10.14 -3.46 -10.94
CA LEU A 257 9.19 -4.58 -10.89
C LEU A 257 9.81 -5.88 -11.40
N ASP A 258 10.54 -5.84 -12.52
CA ASP A 258 11.17 -7.02 -13.10
C ASP A 258 12.29 -7.58 -12.20
N ALA A 259 13.10 -6.71 -11.61
CA ALA A 259 14.14 -7.12 -10.66
C ALA A 259 13.52 -7.83 -9.44
N ARG A 260 12.45 -7.29 -8.85
CA ARG A 260 11.74 -7.92 -7.72
C ARG A 260 11.17 -9.29 -8.09
N LYS A 261 10.57 -9.39 -9.28
CA LYS A 261 10.02 -10.66 -9.77
C LYS A 261 11.10 -11.73 -9.96
N GLN A 262 12.28 -11.37 -10.46
CA GLN A 262 13.41 -12.30 -10.61
C GLN A 262 13.89 -12.80 -9.25
N MET A 263 14.06 -11.90 -8.26
CA MET A 263 14.46 -12.27 -6.92
C MET A 263 13.41 -13.14 -6.22
N ALA A 264 12.11 -12.82 -6.37
CA ALA A 264 11.06 -13.64 -5.80
C ALA A 264 11.10 -15.07 -6.34
N ARG A 265 11.30 -15.26 -7.65
CA ARG A 265 11.46 -16.60 -8.26
C ARG A 265 12.63 -17.38 -7.67
N MET A 266 13.75 -16.72 -7.34
CA MET A 266 14.87 -17.39 -6.69
C MET A 266 14.50 -17.87 -5.28
N TYR A 267 13.79 -17.04 -4.50
CA TYR A 267 13.25 -17.44 -3.21
C TYR A 267 12.23 -18.59 -3.34
N ASP A 268 11.29 -18.51 -4.28
CA ASP A 268 10.29 -19.56 -4.52
C ASP A 268 10.96 -20.90 -4.81
N ASN A 269 11.96 -20.92 -5.71
CA ASN A 269 12.68 -22.12 -6.11
C ASN A 269 13.47 -22.78 -4.98
N GLU A 270 14.00 -22.00 -4.04
CA GLU A 270 14.90 -22.50 -3.00
C GLU A 270 14.22 -22.70 -1.65
N LEU A 271 13.35 -21.77 -1.25
CA LEU A 271 12.66 -21.83 0.04
C LEU A 271 11.42 -22.74 -0.03
N GLY A 272 10.76 -22.83 -1.18
CA GLY A 272 9.63 -23.74 -1.37
C GLY A 272 9.98 -25.24 -1.27
N LYS A 273 11.28 -25.58 -1.28
CA LYS A 273 11.75 -26.97 -1.04
C LYS A 273 11.87 -27.30 0.45
N ILE A 274 11.74 -26.31 1.34
CA ILE A 274 11.91 -26.50 2.78
C ILE A 274 10.54 -26.88 3.39
N PRO A 275 10.38 -28.09 3.94
CA PRO A 275 9.07 -28.58 4.40
C PRO A 275 8.48 -27.81 5.58
N HIS A 276 9.26 -26.94 6.20
CA HIS A 276 8.87 -26.13 7.37
C HIS A 276 8.44 -24.71 7.02
N ILE A 277 8.45 -24.38 5.71
CA ILE A 277 8.16 -23.03 5.22
C ILE A 277 7.00 -23.09 4.22
N ARG A 278 6.07 -22.19 4.36
CA ARG A 278 5.12 -21.83 3.31
C ARG A 278 5.56 -20.52 2.67
N ILE A 279 5.57 -20.50 1.34
CA ILE A 279 5.89 -19.33 0.52
C ILE A 279 4.61 -18.72 -0.08
N PRO A 280 4.64 -17.46 -0.55
CA PRO A 280 3.49 -16.82 -1.19
C PRO A 280 2.95 -17.65 -2.35
N GLN A 281 1.62 -17.78 -2.40
CA GLN A 281 0.93 -18.33 -3.56
C GLN A 281 0.32 -17.20 -4.37
N VAL A 282 0.46 -17.26 -5.69
CA VAL A 282 -0.10 -16.23 -6.60
C VAL A 282 -1.25 -16.85 -7.39
N PRO A 283 -2.50 -16.51 -7.09
CA PRO A 283 -3.66 -16.98 -7.83
C PRO A 283 -3.61 -16.57 -9.31
N SER A 284 -4.30 -17.30 -10.17
CA SER A 284 -4.30 -17.08 -11.62
C SER A 284 -4.86 -15.72 -12.04
N TYR A 285 -5.75 -15.15 -11.25
CA TYR A 285 -6.32 -13.80 -11.48
C TYR A 285 -5.32 -12.68 -11.17
N ALA A 286 -4.21 -12.95 -10.47
CA ALA A 286 -3.34 -11.93 -9.94
C ALA A 286 -1.97 -11.86 -10.66
N ARG A 287 -1.50 -10.63 -10.87
CA ARG A 287 -0.09 -10.34 -11.17
C ARG A 287 0.52 -9.64 -9.97
N HIS A 288 1.34 -10.37 -9.22
CA HIS A 288 2.00 -9.88 -8.02
C HIS A 288 3.21 -9.02 -8.37
N ASN A 289 3.36 -7.86 -7.73
CA ASN A 289 4.52 -6.97 -7.90
C ASN A 289 5.69 -7.28 -6.95
N TYR A 290 5.47 -8.19 -5.99
CA TYR A 290 6.45 -8.53 -4.95
C TYR A 290 6.99 -7.30 -4.21
N GLN A 291 6.09 -6.43 -3.74
CA GLN A 291 6.48 -5.31 -2.89
C GLN A 291 7.20 -5.79 -1.63
N SER A 292 6.79 -6.93 -1.09
CA SER A 292 7.50 -7.68 -0.06
C SER A 292 7.48 -9.16 -0.39
N TYR A 293 8.54 -9.87 0.00
CA TYR A 293 8.56 -11.33 -0.01
C TYR A 293 8.46 -11.84 1.41
N TRP A 294 7.49 -12.71 1.65
CA TRP A 294 7.23 -13.26 2.97
C TRP A 294 7.37 -14.78 2.98
N ILE A 295 7.66 -15.32 4.14
CA ILE A 295 7.55 -16.74 4.43
C ILE A 295 6.76 -16.93 5.72
N GLU A 296 6.02 -18.03 5.81
CA GLU A 296 5.39 -18.49 7.05
C GLU A 296 6.12 -19.72 7.57
N LEU A 297 6.43 -19.70 8.85
CA LEU A 297 6.96 -20.88 9.53
C LEU A 297 5.79 -21.78 9.94
N LEU A 298 5.84 -23.03 9.51
CA LEU A 298 4.85 -24.04 9.88
C LEU A 298 5.12 -24.57 11.29
N ALA A 299 4.15 -25.19 11.93
CA ALA A 299 4.27 -25.78 13.27
C ALA A 299 5.40 -26.82 13.39
N SER A 300 5.84 -27.39 12.28
CA SER A 300 6.97 -28.32 12.20
C SER A 300 8.34 -27.63 12.15
N ALA A 301 8.39 -26.28 12.10
CA ALA A 301 9.66 -25.56 12.05
C ALA A 301 10.47 -25.78 13.33
N PRO A 302 11.80 -25.96 13.22
CA PRO A 302 12.65 -26.24 14.38
C PRO A 302 12.83 -25.03 15.30
N VAL A 303 12.52 -23.84 14.83
CA VAL A 303 12.56 -22.56 15.56
C VAL A 303 11.32 -21.74 15.27
N ASP A 304 10.90 -20.89 16.23
CA ASP A 304 9.85 -19.92 15.99
C ASP A 304 10.34 -18.72 15.16
N ARG A 305 9.38 -17.90 14.69
CA ARG A 305 9.65 -16.72 13.86
C ARG A 305 10.61 -15.74 14.50
N ASN A 306 10.48 -15.45 15.80
CA ASN A 306 11.32 -14.45 16.47
C ASN A 306 12.74 -14.96 16.63
N THR A 307 12.91 -16.24 16.94
CA THR A 307 14.21 -16.91 17.00
C THR A 307 14.90 -16.91 15.64
N LEU A 308 14.17 -17.21 14.55
CA LEU A 308 14.72 -17.14 13.20
C LEU A 308 15.18 -15.70 12.87
N MET A 309 14.37 -14.70 13.18
CA MET A 309 14.73 -13.28 12.97
C MET A 309 16.00 -12.89 13.73
N ALA A 310 16.13 -13.32 15.00
CA ALA A 310 17.32 -13.04 15.82
C ALA A 310 18.58 -13.69 15.22
N LYS A 311 18.52 -14.99 14.88
CA LYS A 311 19.66 -15.70 14.28
C LYS A 311 20.06 -15.14 12.90
N LEU A 312 19.11 -14.66 12.10
CA LEU A 312 19.39 -13.98 10.83
C LEU A 312 20.07 -12.61 11.07
N LEU A 313 19.62 -11.87 12.08
CA LEU A 313 20.23 -10.59 12.45
C LEU A 313 21.68 -10.76 12.92
N GLU A 314 21.99 -11.80 13.68
CA GLU A 314 23.36 -12.15 14.08
C GLU A 314 24.29 -12.40 12.88
N LYS A 315 23.71 -12.89 11.77
CA LYS A 315 24.42 -13.06 10.50
C LYS A 315 24.46 -11.78 9.63
N GLY A 316 23.92 -10.65 10.12
CA GLY A 316 23.87 -9.38 9.39
C GLY A 316 22.72 -9.30 8.38
N ILE A 317 21.68 -10.12 8.52
CA ILE A 317 20.50 -10.15 7.65
C ILE A 317 19.32 -9.53 8.41
N ALA A 318 18.90 -8.32 8.01
CA ALA A 318 17.72 -7.67 8.58
C ALA A 318 16.42 -8.28 8.01
N THR A 319 15.54 -8.70 8.90
CA THR A 319 14.19 -9.18 8.57
C THR A 319 13.14 -8.38 9.33
N ARG A 320 11.88 -8.58 9.02
CA ARG A 320 10.77 -8.00 9.79
C ARG A 320 9.71 -9.04 10.07
N ARG A 321 8.97 -8.85 11.18
CA ARG A 321 7.70 -9.58 11.35
C ARG A 321 6.83 -9.33 10.11
N GLY A 322 5.98 -10.27 9.75
CA GLY A 322 5.01 -10.10 8.68
C GLY A 322 4.04 -8.95 8.95
N ILE A 323 2.80 -9.09 8.55
CA ILE A 323 1.80 -8.05 8.77
C ILE A 323 1.24 -8.19 10.18
N MET A 324 0.91 -7.07 10.83
CA MET A 324 0.31 -7.05 12.16
C MET A 324 -1.19 -7.39 12.13
N ALA A 325 -1.70 -7.92 13.22
CA ALA A 325 -3.12 -8.06 13.49
C ALA A 325 -3.61 -6.79 14.21
N ILE A 326 -4.35 -5.93 13.51
CA ILE A 326 -4.76 -4.62 14.03
C ILE A 326 -5.58 -4.76 15.32
N HIS A 327 -6.51 -5.73 15.37
CA HIS A 327 -7.37 -5.97 16.53
C HIS A 327 -6.61 -6.36 17.81
N ARG A 328 -5.33 -6.77 17.70
CA ARG A 328 -4.45 -7.11 18.83
C ARG A 328 -3.58 -5.93 19.31
N GLU A 329 -3.56 -4.83 18.57
CA GLU A 329 -2.75 -3.66 18.95
C GLU A 329 -3.44 -2.88 20.10
N LEU A 330 -2.65 -2.30 21.01
CA LEU A 330 -3.16 -1.66 22.22
C LEU A 330 -4.20 -0.57 21.97
N CYS A 331 -4.04 0.22 20.91
CA CYS A 331 -5.01 1.25 20.55
C CYS A 331 -6.33 0.71 20.00
N TYR A 332 -6.40 -0.59 19.73
CA TYR A 332 -7.59 -1.34 19.29
C TYR A 332 -8.07 -2.35 20.33
N GLN A 333 -7.74 -2.15 21.62
CA GLN A 333 -8.08 -3.08 22.70
C GLN A 333 -9.59 -3.36 22.81
N ALA A 334 -10.45 -2.44 22.39
CA ALA A 334 -11.90 -2.66 22.30
C ALA A 334 -12.29 -3.82 21.36
N TYR A 335 -11.41 -4.23 20.47
CA TYR A 335 -11.60 -5.30 19.49
C TYR A 335 -10.87 -6.61 19.85
N ALA A 336 -10.15 -6.66 20.98
CA ALA A 336 -9.28 -7.79 21.36
C ALA A 336 -10.02 -9.14 21.51
N GLY A 337 -11.35 -9.14 21.66
CA GLY A 337 -12.16 -10.36 21.76
C GLY A 337 -12.63 -10.95 20.43
N ILE A 338 -12.28 -10.35 19.30
CA ILE A 338 -12.69 -10.82 17.97
C ILE A 338 -11.84 -12.05 17.59
N TYR A 339 -12.51 -13.12 17.14
CA TYR A 339 -11.85 -14.36 16.74
C TYR A 339 -11.53 -14.36 15.24
N LEU A 340 -10.26 -14.17 14.90
CA LEU A 340 -9.72 -14.11 13.54
C LEU A 340 -8.51 -15.05 13.39
N PRO A 341 -8.74 -16.38 13.36
CA PRO A 341 -7.69 -17.38 13.51
C PRO A 341 -6.61 -17.34 12.42
N ASN A 342 -6.97 -17.03 11.18
CA ASN A 342 -5.98 -16.91 10.10
C ASN A 342 -5.11 -15.66 10.29
N THR A 343 -5.72 -14.53 10.63
CA THR A 343 -5.01 -13.28 10.96
C THR A 343 -4.00 -13.51 12.08
N ASP A 344 -4.42 -14.14 13.18
CA ASP A 344 -3.57 -14.41 14.34
C ASP A 344 -2.40 -15.32 13.98
N ARG A 345 -2.69 -16.44 13.31
CA ARG A 345 -1.66 -17.38 12.85
C ARG A 345 -0.64 -16.72 11.94
N LEU A 346 -1.09 -15.98 10.95
CA LEU A 346 -0.20 -15.30 10.00
C LEU A 346 0.63 -14.20 10.65
N THR A 347 0.03 -13.42 11.56
CA THR A 347 0.76 -12.40 12.33
C THR A 347 1.88 -13.01 13.16
N ASP A 348 1.65 -14.16 13.77
CA ASP A 348 2.63 -14.78 14.68
C ASP A 348 3.73 -15.54 13.93
N ASN A 349 3.44 -16.12 12.77
CA ASN A 349 4.35 -17.04 12.09
C ASN A 349 4.99 -16.50 10.81
N THR A 350 4.59 -15.32 10.31
CA THR A 350 5.19 -14.77 9.08
C THR A 350 6.34 -13.80 9.36
N LEU A 351 7.33 -13.80 8.48
CA LEU A 351 8.38 -12.80 8.41
C LEU A 351 8.66 -12.38 6.97
N LEU A 352 9.14 -11.14 6.82
CA LEU A 352 9.55 -10.57 5.54
C LEU A 352 11.05 -10.75 5.36
N LEU A 353 11.45 -11.17 4.16
CA LEU A 353 12.84 -11.29 3.73
C LEU A 353 13.30 -10.07 2.94
N PRO A 354 14.62 -9.77 2.90
CA PRO A 354 15.18 -8.70 2.08
C PRO A 354 14.79 -8.86 0.61
N LEU A 355 14.26 -7.77 0.03
CA LEU A 355 13.87 -7.73 -1.38
C LEU A 355 13.96 -6.29 -1.91
N TYR A 356 15.01 -5.98 -2.69
CA TYR A 356 15.22 -4.68 -3.33
C TYR A 356 16.15 -4.82 -4.53
N PRO A 357 16.06 -3.97 -5.58
CA PRO A 357 16.77 -4.16 -6.85
C PRO A 357 18.30 -4.28 -6.73
N ALA A 358 18.89 -3.62 -5.73
CA ALA A 358 20.34 -3.67 -5.51
C ALA A 358 20.80 -4.88 -4.66
N LEU A 359 19.91 -5.79 -4.28
CA LEU A 359 20.28 -7.04 -3.60
C LEU A 359 20.99 -7.97 -4.59
N SER A 360 22.26 -8.28 -4.35
CA SER A 360 23.04 -9.16 -5.24
C SER A 360 22.58 -10.62 -5.15
N ALA A 361 22.88 -11.39 -6.19
CA ALA A 361 22.62 -12.84 -6.18
C ALA A 361 23.42 -13.58 -5.09
N GLU A 362 24.61 -13.07 -4.74
CA GLU A 362 25.43 -13.60 -3.65
C GLU A 362 24.77 -13.35 -2.30
N GLU A 363 24.30 -12.12 -2.06
CA GLU A 363 23.57 -11.76 -0.84
C GLU A 363 22.29 -12.57 -0.72
N GLN A 364 21.53 -12.72 -1.80
CA GLN A 364 20.31 -13.52 -1.79
C GLN A 364 20.60 -15.00 -1.50
N THR A 365 21.66 -15.56 -2.10
CA THR A 365 22.12 -16.93 -1.83
C THR A 365 22.54 -17.07 -0.37
N PHE A 366 23.22 -16.07 0.20
CA PHE A 366 23.62 -16.08 1.61
C PHE A 366 22.39 -16.09 2.53
N ILE A 367 21.34 -15.30 2.24
CA ILE A 367 20.08 -15.33 3.00
C ILE A 367 19.47 -16.73 2.99
N ILE A 368 19.33 -17.34 1.80
CA ILE A 368 18.74 -18.65 1.61
C ILE A 368 19.52 -19.72 2.38
N ASN A 369 20.85 -19.72 2.25
CA ASN A 369 21.71 -20.71 2.91
C ASN A 369 21.69 -20.51 4.45
N SER A 370 21.61 -19.27 4.93
CA SER A 370 21.48 -18.99 6.35
C SER A 370 20.18 -19.55 6.94
N ILE A 371 19.06 -19.44 6.23
CA ILE A 371 17.78 -20.06 6.64
C ILE A 371 17.92 -21.60 6.66
N LYS A 372 18.46 -22.19 5.59
CA LYS A 372 18.67 -23.65 5.50
C LYS A 372 19.56 -24.19 6.62
N GLU A 373 20.61 -23.45 6.99
CA GLU A 373 21.55 -23.82 8.07
C GLU A 373 20.86 -23.76 9.45
N ILE A 374 20.08 -22.70 9.73
CA ILE A 374 19.35 -22.56 10.99
C ILE A 374 18.33 -23.69 11.16
N PHE A 375 17.73 -24.18 10.06
CA PHE A 375 16.73 -25.25 10.10
C PHE A 375 17.35 -26.68 10.19
N LYS A 376 18.65 -26.82 10.02
CA LYS A 376 19.37 -28.09 10.24
C LYS A 376 19.87 -28.27 11.66
N GLN A 377 19.89 -27.21 12.44
CA GLN A 377 20.27 -27.22 13.86
C GLN A 377 19.11 -27.63 14.76
#